data_45411e5f57b3dee1582c00cf50589a26
#
_entry.id   45411e5f57b3dee1582c00cf50589a26
#
_cell.length_a   1.000
_cell.length_b   1.000
_cell.length_c   1.000
_cell.angle_alpha   90.00
_cell.angle_beta   90.00
_cell.angle_gamma   90.00
#
_symmetry.space_group_name_H-M   'P 1'
#
loop_
_entity.id
_entity.type
_entity.pdbx_description
1 polymer ?
#
loop_
_entity_poly.entity_id
_entity_poly.type
_entity_poly.pdbx_seq_one_letter_code
_entity_poly.pdbx_strand_id
1 'polypeptide(L)'
;MNPEKPLDVKVNFTNNHKFKNITYFPDSIRALLIGSSNSGKSTPLFKLLLVNDMLDYNNLIILSTSLNQKEYQLIIHGFKNKLTKSDILAFIQNEDKFKTDDGELLPINELCETFASATKPKGKITIIAVNKPEFIPHPDQLNSKKKNLCIFDDVLEQRQNIISYFTKGRHNSCQSIYISQSYMHVPKGTIRNNCNFLILFKLDPTDVNNIHEQIVKGDMTLLEFRQLCNLVWNEKYKYLVIDKYNEDLNWKYKDGLFKPLKEIDKRLFDNINMIQ
;
A
#
# COMPACT_ATOMS: atom_id res chain seq x y z
N MET A 1 16.06 46.86 24.98
CA MET A 1 15.73 45.80 24.02
C MET A 1 14.27 45.44 24.23
N ASN A 2 13.39 45.79 23.29
CA ASN A 2 11.99 45.42 23.35
C ASN A 2 11.85 43.91 23.01
N PRO A 3 11.10 43.12 23.79
CA PRO A 3 10.82 41.76 23.41
C PRO A 3 9.98 41.77 22.13
N GLU A 4 10.45 41.04 21.11
CA GLU A 4 9.70 40.83 19.87
C GLU A 4 8.37 40.21 20.21
N LYS A 5 7.27 40.78 19.71
CA LYS A 5 5.94 40.20 19.81
C LYS A 5 5.93 38.87 19.05
N PRO A 6 5.39 37.80 19.63
CA PRO A 6 5.23 36.55 18.90
C PRO A 6 4.41 36.80 17.63
N LEU A 7 4.91 36.27 16.50
CA LEU A 7 4.20 36.28 15.23
C LEU A 7 2.88 35.54 15.40
N ASP A 8 1.78 36.27 15.25
CA ASP A 8 0.42 35.67 15.27
C ASP A 8 0.17 35.02 13.89
N VAL A 9 0.75 33.85 13.71
CA VAL A 9 0.55 33.05 12.50
C VAL A 9 -0.83 32.45 12.59
N LYS A 10 -1.81 33.09 11.94
CA LYS A 10 -3.10 32.44 11.66
C LYS A 10 -2.85 31.26 10.74
N VAL A 11 -2.64 30.07 11.32
CA VAL A 11 -2.61 28.82 10.59
C VAL A 11 -4.03 28.56 10.11
N ASN A 12 -4.33 28.93 8.86
CA ASN A 12 -5.51 28.45 8.19
C ASN A 12 -5.32 26.94 7.99
N PHE A 13 -5.90 26.15 8.87
CA PHE A 13 -6.09 24.72 8.64
C PHE A 13 -7.02 24.59 7.42
N THR A 14 -6.41 24.52 6.22
CA THR A 14 -7.14 24.11 5.04
C THR A 14 -7.77 22.76 5.38
N ASN A 15 -9.08 22.64 5.19
CA ASN A 15 -9.81 21.39 5.37
C ASN A 15 -9.15 20.31 4.52
N ASN A 16 -8.22 19.57 5.10
CA ASN A 16 -7.67 18.38 4.48
C ASN A 16 -8.84 17.43 4.28
N HIS A 17 -9.14 17.11 3.03
CA HIS A 17 -10.17 16.14 2.72
C HIS A 17 -9.81 14.83 3.43
N LYS A 18 -10.56 14.48 4.48
CA LYS A 18 -10.35 13.21 5.17
C LYS A 18 -10.58 12.08 4.17
N PHE A 19 -9.63 11.14 4.11
CA PHE A 19 -9.81 9.91 3.37
C PHE A 19 -10.91 9.08 4.04
N LYS A 20 -11.67 8.36 3.22
CA LYS A 20 -12.67 7.39 3.68
C LYS A 20 -12.17 5.99 3.37
N ASN A 21 -11.04 5.63 3.95
CA ASN A 21 -10.56 4.26 3.90
C ASN A 21 -11.46 3.36 4.74
N ILE A 22 -11.41 2.04 4.51
CA ILE A 22 -12.14 1.07 5.33
C ILE A 22 -11.81 1.28 6.82
N THR A 23 -12.79 1.07 7.69
CA THR A 23 -12.75 1.41 9.13
C THR A 23 -11.54 0.88 9.89
N TYR A 24 -10.95 -0.22 9.45
CA TYR A 24 -9.81 -0.87 10.10
C TYR A 24 -8.44 -0.39 9.60
N PHE A 25 -8.41 0.67 8.80
CA PHE A 25 -7.18 1.26 8.29
C PHE A 25 -6.98 2.68 8.81
N PRO A 26 -5.74 3.17 8.86
CA PRO A 26 -5.48 4.57 9.16
C PRO A 26 -6.22 5.50 8.20
N ASP A 27 -6.64 6.67 8.70
CA ASP A 27 -7.29 7.72 7.88
C ASP A 27 -6.43 8.10 6.66
N SER A 28 -5.11 8.11 6.81
CA SER A 28 -4.16 8.35 5.73
C SER A 28 -3.03 7.35 5.80
N ILE A 29 -2.95 6.49 4.79
CA ILE A 29 -1.96 5.41 4.74
C ILE A 29 -0.62 5.91 4.18
N ARG A 30 0.45 5.55 4.90
CA ARG A 30 1.82 5.54 4.40
C ARG A 30 2.37 4.16 4.65
N ALA A 31 2.17 3.28 3.68
CA ALA A 31 2.43 1.86 3.85
C ALA A 31 3.81 1.44 3.35
N LEU A 32 4.35 0.41 4.00
CA LEU A 32 5.41 -0.43 3.46
C LEU A 32 4.85 -1.81 3.14
N LEU A 33 5.11 -2.29 1.94
CA LEU A 33 4.78 -3.63 1.50
C LEU A 33 6.10 -4.38 1.23
N ILE A 34 6.49 -5.26 2.15
CA ILE A 34 7.82 -5.88 2.17
C ILE A 34 7.72 -7.39 2.00
N GLY A 35 8.57 -7.94 1.15
CA GLY A 35 8.72 -9.37 0.94
C GLY A 35 9.61 -9.69 -0.25
N SER A 36 10.21 -10.86 -0.26
CA SER A 36 11.08 -11.32 -1.35
C SER A 36 10.35 -11.35 -2.70
N SER A 37 11.09 -11.52 -3.77
CA SER A 37 10.50 -11.76 -5.09
C SER A 37 9.57 -12.99 -5.03
N ASN A 38 8.46 -12.96 -5.75
CA ASN A 38 7.45 -14.03 -5.79
C ASN A 38 6.78 -14.36 -4.43
N SER A 39 6.88 -13.48 -3.43
CA SER A 39 6.18 -13.66 -2.15
C SER A 39 4.67 -13.42 -2.21
N GLY A 40 4.15 -12.86 -3.32
CA GLY A 40 2.74 -12.56 -3.49
C GLY A 40 2.34 -11.11 -3.15
N LYS A 41 3.29 -10.17 -3.11
CA LYS A 41 3.06 -8.73 -2.82
C LYS A 41 1.98 -8.09 -3.68
N SER A 42 1.86 -8.51 -4.94
CA SER A 42 0.87 -7.97 -5.87
C SER A 42 -0.57 -8.20 -5.40
N THR A 43 -0.86 -9.35 -4.77
CA THR A 43 -2.21 -9.68 -4.32
C THR A 43 -2.79 -8.66 -3.32
N PRO A 44 -2.17 -8.34 -2.17
CA PRO A 44 -2.68 -7.32 -1.28
C PRO A 44 -2.64 -5.92 -1.91
N LEU A 45 -1.64 -5.62 -2.76
CA LEU A 45 -1.60 -4.35 -3.48
C LEU A 45 -2.86 -4.16 -4.34
N PHE A 46 -3.20 -5.12 -5.19
CA PHE A 46 -4.37 -5.00 -6.06
C PHE A 46 -5.68 -5.05 -5.29
N LYS A 47 -5.74 -5.78 -4.17
CA LYS A 47 -6.90 -5.69 -3.25
C LYS A 47 -7.05 -4.26 -2.72
N LEU A 48 -5.99 -3.64 -2.24
CA LEU A 48 -6.01 -2.27 -1.75
C LEU A 48 -6.43 -1.26 -2.83
N LEU A 49 -6.02 -1.48 -4.08
CA LEU A 49 -6.31 -0.58 -5.19
C LEU A 49 -7.73 -0.77 -5.74
N LEU A 50 -8.17 -2.01 -5.94
CA LEU A 50 -9.33 -2.32 -6.79
C LEU A 50 -10.58 -2.73 -6.02
N VAL A 51 -10.45 -3.26 -4.80
CA VAL A 51 -11.64 -3.55 -4.00
C VAL A 51 -12.25 -2.23 -3.55
N ASN A 52 -13.57 -2.08 -3.74
CA ASN A 52 -14.28 -0.89 -3.33
C ASN A 52 -14.13 -0.67 -1.83
N ASP A 53 -14.08 0.60 -1.44
CA ASP A 53 -13.99 1.07 -0.06
C ASP A 53 -12.70 0.71 0.69
N MET A 54 -11.75 -0.02 0.08
CA MET A 54 -10.47 -0.32 0.71
C MET A 54 -9.62 0.95 0.89
N LEU A 55 -9.23 1.58 -0.20
CA LEU A 55 -8.54 2.88 -0.20
C LEU A 55 -9.33 3.90 -1.01
N ASP A 56 -9.44 5.08 -0.42
CA ASP A 56 -10.15 6.21 -1.01
C ASP A 56 -9.19 7.10 -1.80
N TYR A 57 -9.33 7.13 -3.12
CA TYR A 57 -8.52 7.97 -4.00
C TYR A 57 -9.27 8.33 -5.31
N ASN A 58 -8.91 9.48 -5.87
CA ASN A 58 -9.37 9.96 -7.17
C ASN A 58 -8.26 9.92 -8.21
N ASN A 59 -7.01 10.11 -7.79
CA ASN A 59 -5.83 10.05 -8.64
C ASN A 59 -4.92 8.93 -8.17
N LEU A 60 -4.48 8.08 -9.09
CA LEU A 60 -3.49 7.03 -8.87
C LEU A 60 -2.20 7.42 -9.58
N ILE A 61 -1.09 7.46 -8.86
CA ILE A 61 0.24 7.73 -9.40
C ILE A 61 1.09 6.49 -9.13
N ILE A 62 1.68 5.91 -10.17
CA ILE A 62 2.51 4.71 -10.06
C ILE A 62 3.90 5.02 -10.61
N LEU A 63 4.92 4.79 -9.80
CA LEU A 63 6.31 4.70 -10.21
C LEU A 63 6.76 3.25 -10.04
N SER A 64 7.06 2.57 -11.13
CA SER A 64 7.54 1.19 -11.12
C SER A 64 8.40 0.90 -12.34
N THR A 65 9.45 0.13 -12.16
CA THR A 65 10.24 -0.42 -13.28
C THR A 65 9.53 -1.59 -13.97
N SER A 66 8.49 -2.14 -13.36
CA SER A 66 7.75 -3.33 -13.79
C SER A 66 6.38 -3.02 -14.39
N LEU A 67 6.17 -1.82 -14.96
CA LEU A 67 4.89 -1.40 -15.55
C LEU A 67 4.40 -2.32 -16.70
N ASN A 68 5.30 -3.12 -17.31
CA ASN A 68 4.95 -4.07 -18.36
C ASN A 68 4.26 -5.34 -17.84
N GLN A 69 4.21 -5.55 -16.51
CA GLN A 69 3.45 -6.64 -15.94
C GLN A 69 1.97 -6.48 -16.24
N LYS A 70 1.30 -7.60 -16.51
CA LYS A 70 -0.07 -7.67 -16.99
C LYS A 70 -1.04 -6.90 -16.09
N GLU A 71 -0.95 -7.07 -14.81
CA GLU A 71 -1.84 -6.44 -13.84
C GLU A 71 -1.68 -4.91 -13.84
N TYR A 72 -0.44 -4.40 -13.96
CA TYR A 72 -0.21 -2.97 -14.13
C TYR A 72 -0.78 -2.46 -15.44
N GLN A 73 -0.62 -3.21 -16.52
CA GLN A 73 -1.21 -2.85 -17.82
C GLN A 73 -2.74 -2.79 -17.74
N LEU A 74 -3.39 -3.76 -17.08
CA LEU A 74 -4.84 -3.74 -16.86
C LEU A 74 -5.29 -2.51 -16.07
N ILE A 75 -4.57 -2.15 -15.01
CA ILE A 75 -4.87 -0.95 -14.21
C ILE A 75 -4.68 0.32 -15.05
N ILE A 76 -3.58 0.41 -15.80
CA ILE A 76 -3.24 1.59 -16.60
C ILE A 76 -4.26 1.79 -17.72
N HIS A 77 -4.49 0.78 -18.54
CA HIS A 77 -5.42 0.86 -19.67
C HIS A 77 -6.87 0.92 -19.18
N GLY A 78 -7.22 0.19 -18.12
CA GLY A 78 -8.54 0.24 -17.53
C GLY A 78 -8.92 1.65 -17.06
N PHE A 79 -8.10 2.29 -16.23
CA PHE A 79 -8.42 3.66 -15.76
C PHE A 79 -8.32 4.72 -16.87
N LYS A 80 -7.42 4.57 -17.84
CA LYS A 80 -7.39 5.45 -19.03
C LYS A 80 -8.70 5.39 -19.82
N ASN A 81 -9.28 4.21 -19.94
CA ASN A 81 -10.57 3.97 -20.62
C ASN A 81 -11.77 4.14 -19.68
N LYS A 82 -11.59 4.79 -18.52
CA LYS A 82 -12.65 5.10 -17.53
C LYS A 82 -13.36 3.87 -16.95
N LEU A 83 -12.73 2.70 -16.98
CA LEU A 83 -13.23 1.53 -16.29
C LEU A 83 -13.29 1.80 -14.76
N THR A 84 -14.24 1.17 -14.11
CA THR A 84 -14.33 1.21 -12.64
C THR A 84 -13.34 0.23 -12.00
N LYS A 85 -13.10 0.37 -10.71
CA LYS A 85 -12.31 -0.61 -9.94
C LYS A 85 -12.85 -2.03 -10.11
N SER A 86 -14.19 -2.18 -10.08
CA SER A 86 -14.88 -3.46 -10.22
C SER A 86 -14.69 -4.09 -11.60
N ASP A 87 -14.71 -3.27 -12.67
CA ASP A 87 -14.47 -3.77 -14.03
C ASP A 87 -13.05 -4.32 -14.17
N ILE A 88 -12.05 -3.57 -13.69
CA ILE A 88 -10.64 -4.00 -13.74
C ILE A 88 -10.43 -5.26 -12.89
N LEU A 89 -11.03 -5.32 -11.71
CA LEU A 89 -10.95 -6.50 -10.84
C LEU A 89 -11.56 -7.73 -11.50
N ALA A 90 -12.68 -7.57 -12.21
CA ALA A 90 -13.32 -8.65 -12.96
C ALA A 90 -12.42 -9.19 -14.08
N PHE A 91 -11.66 -8.34 -14.76
CA PHE A 91 -10.66 -8.78 -15.75
C PHE A 91 -9.54 -9.62 -15.11
N ILE A 92 -9.02 -9.17 -13.97
CA ILE A 92 -7.96 -9.91 -13.25
C ILE A 92 -8.46 -11.29 -12.78
N GLN A 93 -9.73 -11.38 -12.35
CA GLN A 93 -10.30 -12.60 -11.81
C GLN A 93 -10.83 -13.59 -12.87
N ASN A 94 -11.17 -13.11 -14.06
CA ASN A 94 -11.83 -13.90 -15.11
C ASN A 94 -11.04 -13.87 -16.43
N GLU A 95 -9.74 -13.97 -16.35
CA GLU A 95 -8.83 -13.89 -17.47
C GLU A 95 -9.18 -14.82 -18.65
N ASP A 96 -9.60 -16.04 -18.34
CA ASP A 96 -9.95 -17.05 -19.34
C ASP A 96 -11.16 -16.67 -20.21
N LYS A 97 -12.00 -15.72 -19.78
CA LYS A 97 -13.16 -15.25 -20.55
C LYS A 97 -12.82 -14.25 -21.65
N PHE A 98 -11.57 -13.80 -21.70
CA PHE A 98 -11.12 -12.76 -22.63
C PHE A 98 -10.09 -13.29 -23.65
N LYS A 99 -10.18 -14.58 -23.95
CA LYS A 99 -9.43 -15.22 -25.03
C LYS A 99 -10.20 -15.09 -26.33
N THR A 100 -9.47 -14.99 -27.44
CA THR A 100 -10.00 -15.10 -28.80
C THR A 100 -10.50 -16.53 -29.05
N ASP A 101 -11.22 -16.73 -30.14
CA ASP A 101 -11.67 -18.07 -30.56
C ASP A 101 -10.49 -19.04 -30.74
N ASP A 102 -9.32 -18.51 -31.08
CA ASP A 102 -8.05 -19.26 -31.21
C ASP A 102 -7.33 -19.49 -29.87
N GLY A 103 -7.92 -19.04 -28.74
CA GLY A 103 -7.39 -19.23 -27.40
C GLY A 103 -6.31 -18.25 -26.99
N GLU A 104 -5.95 -17.26 -27.83
CA GLU A 104 -5.01 -16.21 -27.51
C GLU A 104 -5.68 -15.08 -26.70
N LEU A 105 -4.93 -14.46 -25.77
CA LEU A 105 -5.42 -13.29 -25.06
C LEU A 105 -5.35 -12.06 -25.97
N LEU A 106 -6.44 -11.31 -26.06
CA LEU A 106 -6.43 -10.00 -26.70
C LEU A 106 -5.37 -9.10 -26.02
N PRO A 107 -4.69 -8.23 -26.79
CA PRO A 107 -3.85 -7.19 -26.19
C PRO A 107 -4.65 -6.37 -25.19
N ILE A 108 -4.07 -6.11 -24.02
CA ILE A 108 -4.79 -5.50 -22.87
C ILE A 108 -5.38 -4.13 -23.21
N ASN A 109 -4.68 -3.34 -24.03
CA ASN A 109 -5.20 -2.05 -24.51
C ASN A 109 -6.47 -2.24 -25.33
N GLU A 110 -6.47 -3.17 -26.29
CA GLU A 110 -7.62 -3.47 -27.16
C GLU A 110 -8.79 -4.04 -26.34
N LEU A 111 -8.50 -4.93 -25.40
CA LEU A 111 -9.49 -5.46 -24.47
C LEU A 111 -10.20 -4.34 -23.70
N CYS A 112 -9.44 -3.42 -23.10
CA CYS A 112 -10.01 -2.30 -22.34
C CYS A 112 -10.79 -1.33 -23.23
N GLU A 113 -10.32 -1.05 -24.44
CA GLU A 113 -10.99 -0.17 -25.39
C GLU A 113 -12.30 -0.77 -25.90
N THR A 114 -12.29 -2.04 -26.28
CA THR A 114 -13.47 -2.78 -26.75
C THR A 114 -14.54 -2.83 -25.65
N PHE A 115 -14.16 -3.19 -24.43
CA PHE A 115 -15.06 -3.21 -23.28
C PHE A 115 -15.63 -1.82 -22.99
N ALA A 116 -14.79 -0.78 -22.98
CA ALA A 116 -15.23 0.58 -22.74
C ALA A 116 -16.20 1.09 -23.80
N SER A 117 -15.98 0.74 -25.07
CA SER A 117 -16.86 1.10 -26.18
C SER A 117 -18.23 0.45 -26.03
N ALA A 118 -18.29 -0.82 -25.60
CA ALA A 118 -19.53 -1.56 -25.41
C ALA A 118 -20.31 -1.11 -24.16
N THR A 119 -19.63 -0.88 -23.02
CA THR A 119 -20.27 -0.64 -21.72
C THR A 119 -20.41 0.84 -21.36
N LYS A 120 -19.62 1.72 -22.00
CA LYS A 120 -19.55 3.16 -21.71
C LYS A 120 -19.36 3.45 -20.20
N PRO A 121 -18.31 2.91 -19.58
CA PRO A 121 -18.10 3.00 -18.14
C PRO A 121 -17.91 4.46 -17.70
N LYS A 122 -18.24 4.74 -16.44
CA LYS A 122 -18.19 6.11 -15.85
C LYS A 122 -17.17 6.20 -14.72
N GLY A 123 -16.08 5.45 -14.79
CA GLY A 123 -14.99 5.54 -13.81
C GLY A 123 -14.39 6.95 -13.76
N LYS A 124 -14.07 7.42 -12.56
CA LYS A 124 -13.62 8.80 -12.31
C LYS A 124 -12.15 8.86 -11.87
N ILE A 125 -11.48 7.72 -11.77
CA ILE A 125 -10.08 7.67 -11.34
C ILE A 125 -9.20 8.09 -12.51
N THR A 126 -8.26 9.01 -12.23
CA THR A 126 -7.20 9.39 -13.16
C THR A 126 -5.92 8.68 -12.79
N ILE A 127 -5.11 8.31 -13.79
CA ILE A 127 -3.86 7.59 -13.59
C ILE A 127 -2.68 8.27 -14.26
N ILE A 128 -1.55 8.31 -13.54
CA ILE A 128 -0.22 8.66 -14.03
C ILE A 128 0.68 7.46 -13.71
N ALA A 129 1.27 6.85 -14.72
CA ALA A 129 2.22 5.75 -14.54
C ALA A 129 3.53 6.11 -15.22
N VAL A 130 4.62 6.04 -14.48
CA VAL A 130 5.98 6.41 -14.92
C VAL A 130 6.96 5.33 -14.50
N ASN A 131 7.99 5.10 -15.33
CA ASN A 131 9.02 4.10 -15.07
C ASN A 131 10.35 4.70 -14.60
N LYS A 132 10.44 6.03 -14.55
CA LYS A 132 11.63 6.74 -14.10
C LYS A 132 11.28 7.76 -13.02
N PRO A 133 12.07 7.84 -11.93
CA PRO A 133 11.82 8.73 -10.80
C PRO A 133 11.78 10.22 -11.16
N GLU A 134 12.48 10.64 -12.21
CA GLU A 134 12.48 12.05 -12.66
C GLU A 134 11.12 12.54 -13.18
N PHE A 135 10.27 11.61 -13.62
CA PHE A 135 8.95 11.95 -14.18
C PHE A 135 7.85 11.97 -13.12
N ILE A 136 8.15 11.55 -11.88
CA ILE A 136 7.15 11.64 -10.82
C ILE A 136 6.97 13.10 -10.39
N PRO A 137 5.75 13.64 -10.34
CA PRO A 137 5.53 14.99 -9.87
C PRO A 137 5.95 15.13 -8.40
N HIS A 138 6.32 16.32 -7.96
CA HIS A 138 6.47 16.59 -6.53
C HIS A 138 5.08 16.61 -5.86
N PRO A 139 4.91 16.18 -4.58
CA PRO A 139 3.60 16.21 -3.92
C PRO A 139 2.90 17.58 -3.97
N ASP A 140 3.66 18.66 -3.91
CA ASP A 140 3.14 20.04 -3.96
C ASP A 140 2.55 20.42 -5.33
N GLN A 141 2.85 19.67 -6.38
CA GLN A 141 2.29 19.83 -7.72
C GLN A 141 0.96 19.09 -7.90
N LEU A 142 0.60 18.23 -6.93
CA LEU A 142 -0.65 17.51 -6.97
C LEU A 142 -1.81 18.39 -6.56
N ASN A 143 -2.98 18.13 -7.14
CA ASN A 143 -4.18 18.84 -6.74
C ASN A 143 -4.61 18.38 -5.33
N SER A 144 -4.38 19.22 -4.32
CA SER A 144 -4.72 18.94 -2.92
C SER A 144 -6.21 18.84 -2.63
N LYS A 145 -7.07 19.32 -3.56
CA LYS A 145 -8.54 19.14 -3.47
C LYS A 145 -8.99 17.75 -3.91
N LYS A 146 -8.09 16.94 -4.48
CA LYS A 146 -8.34 15.56 -4.85
C LYS A 146 -7.57 14.62 -3.94
N LYS A 147 -8.11 13.45 -3.70
CA LYS A 147 -7.45 12.37 -2.95
C LYS A 147 -6.47 11.65 -3.86
N ASN A 148 -5.20 11.70 -3.52
CA ASN A 148 -4.11 11.14 -4.31
C ASN A 148 -3.60 9.87 -3.63
N LEU A 149 -3.29 8.83 -4.43
CA LEU A 149 -2.61 7.61 -3.97
C LEU A 149 -1.37 7.39 -4.84
N CYS A 150 -0.21 7.27 -4.19
CA CYS A 150 1.08 7.08 -4.85
C CYS A 150 1.66 5.71 -4.52
N ILE A 151 2.05 4.97 -5.55
CA ILE A 151 2.69 3.65 -5.45
C ILE A 151 4.13 3.79 -5.94
N PHE A 152 5.07 3.33 -5.12
CA PHE A 152 6.50 3.27 -5.42
C PHE A 152 6.91 1.80 -5.37
N ASP A 153 7.09 1.17 -6.53
CA ASP A 153 7.35 -0.26 -6.64
C ASP A 153 8.75 -0.52 -7.18
N ASP A 154 9.55 -1.19 -6.36
CA ASP A 154 10.95 -1.56 -6.63
C ASP A 154 11.83 -0.38 -7.07
N VAL A 155 11.68 0.74 -6.36
CA VAL A 155 12.42 1.97 -6.65
C VAL A 155 13.68 2.00 -5.80
N LEU A 156 14.82 1.74 -6.42
CA LEU A 156 16.14 1.72 -5.75
C LEU A 156 16.69 3.13 -5.48
N GLU A 157 16.30 4.11 -6.28
CA GLU A 157 16.80 5.47 -6.15
C GLU A 157 16.05 6.29 -5.09
N GLN A 158 16.79 6.78 -4.11
CA GLN A 158 16.27 7.64 -3.03
C GLN A 158 16.20 9.10 -3.49
N ARG A 159 15.25 9.44 -4.34
CA ARG A 159 15.07 10.83 -4.77
C ARG A 159 14.25 11.63 -3.76
N GLN A 160 14.58 12.90 -3.60
CA GLN A 160 13.90 13.82 -2.68
C GLN A 160 12.39 13.89 -2.93
N ASN A 161 11.94 13.78 -4.18
CA ASN A 161 10.53 13.76 -4.53
C ASN A 161 9.81 12.60 -3.86
N ILE A 162 10.37 11.38 -3.91
CA ILE A 162 9.77 10.17 -3.29
C ILE A 162 9.71 10.33 -1.77
N ILE A 163 10.78 10.81 -1.15
CA ILE A 163 10.84 11.09 0.28
C ILE A 163 9.73 12.07 0.69
N SER A 164 9.49 13.09 -0.12
CA SER A 164 8.49 14.13 0.14
C SER A 164 7.06 13.56 0.21
N TYR A 165 6.75 12.48 -0.49
CA TYR A 165 5.46 11.80 -0.37
C TYR A 165 5.21 11.21 1.02
N PHE A 166 6.25 10.71 1.68
CA PHE A 166 6.14 10.15 3.02
C PHE A 166 6.23 11.18 4.14
N THR A 167 6.95 12.28 3.91
CA THR A 167 7.13 13.33 4.92
C THR A 167 6.06 14.42 4.85
N LYS A 168 5.66 14.84 3.66
CA LYS A 168 4.75 15.97 3.42
C LYS A 168 3.44 15.59 2.70
N GLY A 169 3.35 14.41 2.07
CA GLY A 169 2.23 14.02 1.21
C GLY A 169 0.85 14.19 1.84
N ARG A 170 0.72 13.95 3.15
CA ARG A 170 -0.57 14.14 3.86
C ARG A 170 -1.12 15.56 3.77
N HIS A 171 -0.27 16.58 3.68
CA HIS A 171 -0.69 17.98 3.53
C HIS A 171 -1.28 18.25 2.13
N ASN A 172 -0.93 17.41 1.17
CA ASN A 172 -1.40 17.47 -0.22
C ASN A 172 -2.44 16.38 -0.53
N SER A 173 -3.18 15.92 0.48
CA SER A 173 -4.20 14.86 0.34
C SER A 173 -3.64 13.62 -0.38
N CYS A 174 -2.44 13.17 0.01
CA CYS A 174 -1.75 12.05 -0.61
C CYS A 174 -1.51 10.91 0.37
N GLN A 175 -1.92 9.72 0.00
CA GLN A 175 -1.56 8.44 0.59
C GLN A 175 -0.41 7.84 -0.21
N SER A 176 0.43 6.99 0.41
CA SER A 176 1.61 6.43 -0.25
C SER A 176 1.85 4.98 0.14
N ILE A 177 2.23 4.15 -0.83
CA ILE A 177 2.65 2.76 -0.61
C ILE A 177 4.04 2.59 -1.22
N TYR A 178 4.99 2.12 -0.44
CA TYR A 178 6.33 1.76 -0.90
C TYR A 178 6.50 0.25 -0.87
N ILE A 179 6.89 -0.33 -1.98
CA ILE A 179 7.06 -1.76 -2.16
C ILE A 179 8.55 -2.06 -2.24
N SER A 180 9.04 -2.99 -1.44
CA SER A 180 10.45 -3.38 -1.40
C SER A 180 10.61 -4.87 -1.14
N GLN A 181 11.77 -5.41 -1.51
CA GLN A 181 12.11 -6.81 -1.24
C GLN A 181 12.65 -7.01 0.18
N SER A 182 13.24 -5.98 0.79
CA SER A 182 13.79 -6.00 2.14
C SER A 182 13.43 -4.72 2.89
N TYR A 183 13.19 -4.85 4.19
CA TYR A 183 12.95 -3.72 5.08
C TYR A 183 14.17 -2.81 5.19
N MET A 184 15.37 -3.40 5.18
CA MET A 184 16.62 -2.64 5.30
C MET A 184 16.93 -1.77 4.08
N HIS A 185 16.45 -2.12 2.90
CA HIS A 185 16.59 -1.30 1.69
C HIS A 185 15.74 -0.04 1.70
N VAL A 186 14.70 0.02 2.55
CA VAL A 186 13.85 1.22 2.68
C VAL A 186 14.57 2.28 3.54
N PRO A 187 14.65 3.55 3.10
CA PRO A 187 15.32 4.64 3.83
C PRO A 187 14.78 4.83 5.25
N LYS A 188 15.65 4.64 6.27
CA LYS A 188 15.26 4.65 7.69
C LYS A 188 14.73 6.02 8.14
N GLY A 189 15.51 7.07 7.95
CA GLY A 189 15.23 8.39 8.52
C GLY A 189 14.02 9.10 7.89
N THR A 190 13.64 8.71 6.69
CA THR A 190 12.65 9.42 5.87
C THR A 190 11.41 8.60 5.58
N ILE A 191 11.55 7.39 5.04
CA ILE A 191 10.41 6.57 4.65
C ILE A 191 9.96 5.69 5.81
N ARG A 192 10.84 4.82 6.37
CA ARG A 192 10.48 3.90 7.47
C ARG A 192 9.89 4.61 8.69
N ASN A 193 10.49 5.72 9.11
CA ASN A 193 10.03 6.47 10.29
C ASN A 193 8.66 7.12 10.08
N ASN A 194 8.33 7.48 8.84
CA ASN A 194 7.05 8.12 8.49
C ASN A 194 5.95 7.15 8.09
N CYS A 195 6.25 5.85 7.94
CA CYS A 195 5.23 4.84 7.68
C CYS A 195 4.39 4.57 8.92
N ASN A 196 3.11 4.33 8.69
CA ASN A 196 2.13 3.97 9.72
C ASN A 196 1.49 2.60 9.51
N PHE A 197 1.73 1.97 8.36
CA PHE A 197 1.11 0.69 8.01
C PHE A 197 2.13 -0.22 7.31
N LEU A 198 2.33 -1.43 7.82
CA LEU A 198 3.27 -2.38 7.25
C LEU A 198 2.53 -3.65 6.85
N ILE A 199 2.85 -4.16 5.66
CA ILE A 199 2.39 -5.45 5.14
C ILE A 199 3.65 -6.28 4.91
N LEU A 200 3.84 -7.29 5.73
CA LEU A 200 5.09 -8.05 5.83
C LEU A 200 4.87 -9.50 5.43
N PHE A 201 5.39 -9.88 4.29
CA PHE A 201 5.54 -11.28 3.91
C PHE A 201 6.67 -11.92 4.68
N LYS A 202 6.88 -13.23 4.50
CA LYS A 202 8.00 -13.93 5.16
C LYS A 202 9.33 -13.23 4.84
N LEU A 203 10.00 -12.79 5.90
CA LEU A 203 11.26 -12.04 5.85
C LEU A 203 12.41 -12.86 6.45
N ASP A 204 13.62 -12.42 6.16
CA ASP A 204 14.81 -12.95 6.82
C ASP A 204 14.91 -12.49 8.29
N PRO A 205 15.68 -13.19 9.12
CA PRO A 205 15.84 -12.85 10.54
C PRO A 205 16.37 -11.44 10.80
N THR A 206 17.18 -10.88 9.90
CA THR A 206 17.75 -9.54 10.04
C THR A 206 16.66 -8.48 9.92
N ASP A 207 15.80 -8.59 8.89
CA ASP A 207 14.66 -7.70 8.72
C ASP A 207 13.67 -7.81 9.89
N VAL A 208 13.38 -9.04 10.36
CA VAL A 208 12.51 -9.29 11.54
C VAL A 208 13.06 -8.59 12.79
N ASN A 209 14.37 -8.74 13.06
CA ASN A 209 15.01 -8.09 14.21
C ASN A 209 14.93 -6.56 14.13
N ASN A 210 15.19 -6.00 12.95
CA ASN A 210 15.12 -4.56 12.75
C ASN A 210 13.70 -4.00 12.89
N ILE A 211 12.70 -4.71 12.40
CA ILE A 211 11.30 -4.34 12.57
C ILE A 211 10.91 -4.40 14.05
N HIS A 212 11.30 -5.47 14.76
CA HIS A 212 11.08 -5.57 16.20
C HIS A 212 11.69 -4.37 16.93
N GLU A 213 12.97 -4.11 16.77
CA GLU A 213 13.69 -3.04 17.48
C GLU A 213 13.10 -1.64 17.19
N GLN A 214 12.64 -1.39 15.97
CA GLN A 214 12.19 -0.06 15.55
C GLN A 214 10.68 0.18 15.79
N ILE A 215 9.86 -0.87 15.86
CA ILE A 215 8.40 -0.74 15.82
C ILE A 215 7.71 -1.53 16.93
N VAL A 216 8.15 -2.76 17.19
CA VAL A 216 7.40 -3.75 17.98
C VAL A 216 7.87 -3.83 19.43
N LYS A 217 9.10 -3.46 19.74
CA LYS A 217 9.78 -3.62 21.04
C LYS A 217 8.99 -3.13 22.25
N GLY A 218 8.12 -2.13 22.08
CA GLY A 218 7.26 -1.62 23.16
C GLY A 218 6.05 -2.51 23.45
N ASP A 219 5.70 -3.42 22.54
CA ASP A 219 4.47 -4.20 22.62
C ASP A 219 4.74 -5.65 23.03
N MET A 220 5.83 -6.25 22.53
CA MET A 220 6.20 -7.65 22.79
C MET A 220 7.70 -7.88 22.65
N THR A 221 8.21 -8.97 23.23
CA THR A 221 9.59 -9.40 23.11
C THR A 221 9.93 -9.87 21.70
N LEU A 222 11.23 -9.94 21.37
CA LEU A 222 11.68 -10.46 20.07
C LEU A 222 11.24 -11.93 19.86
N LEU A 223 11.22 -12.73 20.93
CA LEU A 223 10.80 -14.13 20.85
C LEU A 223 9.31 -14.23 20.47
N GLU A 224 8.47 -13.49 21.16
CA GLU A 224 7.03 -13.43 20.88
C GLU A 224 6.76 -12.91 19.46
N PHE A 225 7.47 -11.88 19.03
CA PHE A 225 7.34 -11.37 17.66
C PHE A 225 7.73 -12.40 16.61
N ARG A 226 8.81 -13.16 16.82
CA ARG A 226 9.20 -14.25 15.92
C ARG A 226 8.16 -15.37 15.88
N GLN A 227 7.58 -15.72 17.04
CA GLN A 227 6.49 -16.69 17.13
C GLN A 227 5.27 -16.21 16.36
N LEU A 228 4.86 -14.95 16.53
CA LEU A 228 3.77 -14.34 15.77
C LEU A 228 4.03 -14.38 14.25
N CYS A 229 5.23 -14.00 13.83
CA CYS A 229 5.64 -14.08 12.43
C CYS A 229 5.54 -15.50 11.88
N ASN A 230 6.07 -16.48 12.59
CA ASN A 230 6.04 -17.89 12.17
C ASN A 230 4.60 -18.42 12.10
N LEU A 231 3.76 -18.02 13.04
CA LEU A 231 2.36 -18.42 13.05
C LEU A 231 1.58 -17.88 11.83
N VAL A 232 1.81 -16.60 11.49
CA VAL A 232 1.16 -15.97 10.34
C VAL A 232 1.75 -16.48 9.02
N TRP A 233 3.08 -16.69 8.96
CA TRP A 233 3.78 -17.12 7.74
C TRP A 233 3.88 -18.64 7.57
N ASN A 234 3.03 -19.41 8.26
CA ASN A 234 3.03 -20.86 8.21
C ASN A 234 2.64 -21.43 6.83
N GLU A 235 1.98 -20.63 6.01
CA GLU A 235 1.58 -20.96 4.65
C GLU A 235 2.18 -19.97 3.64
N LYS A 236 2.32 -20.42 2.39
CA LYS A 236 2.78 -19.59 1.28
C LYS A 236 1.82 -18.42 1.04
N TYR A 237 2.35 -17.25 0.71
CA TYR A 237 1.61 -16.02 0.40
C TYR A 237 0.87 -15.37 1.59
N LYS A 238 1.03 -15.88 2.81
CA LYS A 238 0.54 -15.21 4.02
C LYS A 238 1.41 -14.02 4.40
N TYR A 239 0.80 -13.02 5.00
CA TYR A 239 1.49 -11.81 5.42
C TYR A 239 0.93 -11.26 6.72
N LEU A 240 1.83 -10.74 7.54
CA LEU A 240 1.53 -10.01 8.77
C LEU A 240 1.27 -8.54 8.43
N VAL A 241 0.24 -7.96 9.01
CA VAL A 241 -0.01 -6.51 8.94
C VAL A 241 0.24 -5.90 10.29
N ILE A 242 0.93 -4.75 10.31
CA ILE A 242 1.15 -3.92 11.49
C ILE A 242 0.60 -2.52 11.22
N ASP A 243 -0.45 -2.13 11.96
CA ASP A 243 -0.96 -0.77 12.01
C ASP A 243 -0.28 -0.03 13.15
N LYS A 244 0.79 0.69 12.84
CA LYS A 244 1.75 1.22 13.81
C LYS A 244 1.13 2.15 14.86
N TYR A 245 0.09 2.87 14.53
CA TYR A 245 -0.54 3.85 15.42
C TYR A 245 -1.89 3.40 15.96
N ASN A 246 -2.27 2.15 15.76
CA ASN A 246 -3.43 1.61 16.41
C ASN A 246 -3.13 1.34 17.90
N GLU A 247 -3.90 1.93 18.78
CA GLU A 247 -3.71 1.80 20.23
C GLU A 247 -4.22 0.46 20.76
N ASP A 248 -5.20 -0.16 20.07
CA ASP A 248 -5.67 -1.51 20.39
C ASP A 248 -4.72 -2.54 19.78
N LEU A 249 -3.95 -3.23 20.62
CA LEU A 249 -3.03 -4.28 20.21
C LEU A 249 -3.70 -5.39 19.39
N ASN A 250 -4.98 -5.68 19.64
CA ASN A 250 -5.74 -6.69 18.90
C ASN A 250 -5.93 -6.30 17.42
N TRP A 251 -5.97 -5.00 17.12
CA TRP A 251 -6.11 -4.49 15.77
C TRP A 251 -4.81 -3.96 15.19
N LYS A 252 -3.80 -3.75 16.04
CA LYS A 252 -2.46 -3.33 15.61
C LYS A 252 -1.78 -4.41 14.78
N TYR A 253 -1.92 -5.68 15.19
CA TYR A 253 -1.34 -6.84 14.50
C TYR A 253 -2.45 -7.69 13.88
N LYS A 254 -2.29 -8.05 12.59
CA LYS A 254 -3.33 -8.77 11.82
C LYS A 254 -2.70 -9.87 10.96
N ASP A 255 -3.36 -11.03 10.89
CA ASP A 255 -3.11 -12.05 9.88
C ASP A 255 -3.85 -11.65 8.59
N GLY A 256 -3.11 -11.16 7.60
CA GLY A 256 -3.71 -10.49 6.44
C GLY A 256 -4.31 -9.13 6.78
N LEU A 257 -5.18 -8.62 5.93
CA LEU A 257 -5.73 -7.26 6.07
C LEU A 257 -6.78 -7.12 7.18
N PHE A 258 -7.45 -8.20 7.57
CA PHE A 258 -8.70 -8.11 8.36
C PHE A 258 -8.76 -8.98 9.61
N LYS A 259 -7.87 -9.95 9.79
CA LYS A 259 -7.93 -10.88 10.90
C LYS A 259 -7.09 -10.38 12.08
N PRO A 260 -7.70 -9.87 13.15
CA PRO A 260 -6.99 -9.25 14.27
C PRO A 260 -6.21 -10.27 15.12
N LEU A 261 -5.24 -9.78 15.89
CA LEU A 261 -4.39 -10.57 16.79
C LEU A 261 -5.20 -11.43 17.79
N LYS A 262 -6.32 -10.92 18.27
CA LYS A 262 -7.21 -11.65 19.19
C LYS A 262 -7.59 -13.06 18.68
N GLU A 263 -7.66 -13.25 17.38
CA GLU A 263 -7.92 -14.58 16.78
C GLU A 263 -6.63 -15.37 16.58
N ILE A 264 -5.46 -14.70 16.62
CA ILE A 264 -4.14 -15.33 16.50
C ILE A 264 -3.65 -15.81 17.87
N ASP A 265 -3.95 -15.04 18.92
CA ASP A 265 -3.46 -15.23 20.29
C ASP A 265 -3.88 -16.57 20.92
N LYS A 266 -5.10 -17.04 20.65
CA LYS A 266 -5.52 -18.40 21.09
C LYS A 266 -4.55 -19.48 20.65
N ARG A 267 -3.96 -19.37 19.46
CA ARG A 267 -3.00 -20.35 18.92
C ARG A 267 -1.60 -20.17 19.52
N LEU A 268 -1.20 -18.96 19.89
CA LEU A 268 0.08 -18.71 20.56
C LEU A 268 0.09 -19.33 21.95
N PHE A 269 -0.95 -19.15 22.75
CA PHE A 269 -1.07 -19.74 24.09
C PHE A 269 -1.23 -21.27 24.08
N ASP A 270 -1.98 -21.82 23.13
CA ASP A 270 -2.16 -23.27 23.00
C ASP A 270 -0.84 -23.97 22.62
N ASN A 271 0.00 -23.35 21.77
CA ASN A 271 1.30 -23.90 21.37
C ASN A 271 2.38 -23.78 22.47
N ILE A 272 2.36 -22.73 23.29
CA ILE A 272 3.30 -22.56 24.41
C ILE A 272 3.03 -23.61 25.50
N ASN A 273 1.78 -23.95 25.73
CA ASN A 273 1.38 -24.98 26.71
C ASN A 273 1.64 -26.43 26.23
N MET A 274 1.92 -26.64 24.94
CA MET A 274 2.32 -27.97 24.43
C MET A 274 3.84 -28.23 24.46
N ILE A 275 4.65 -27.22 24.80
CA ILE A 275 6.11 -27.30 24.83
C ILE A 275 6.64 -27.37 26.29
N GLN A 276 5.76 -27.26 27.28
CA GLN A 276 6.04 -27.55 28.69
C GLN A 276 5.57 -28.97 29.05
#